data_a359bf4fb076064f8fd1976578968354
#
_entry.id   a359bf4fb076064f8fd1976578968354
#
_cell.length_a   1.000
_cell.length_b   1.000
_cell.length_c   1.000
_cell.angle_alpha   90.00
_cell.angle_beta   90.00
_cell.angle_gamma   90.00
#
_symmetry.space_group_name_H-M   'P 1'
#
loop_
_entity.id
_entity.type
_entity.pdbx_description
1 polymer ?
#
loop_
_entity_poly.entity_id
_entity_poly.type
_entity_poly.pdbx_seq_one_letter_code
_entity_poly.pdbx_strand_id
1 'polypeptide(L)'
;MSYPQLQMLIAGEWTNGTSGVTENVICPADGTVLGELPHASKEDLDDALNSSFEGFNKWRSETPLNRQSILEKAAKILEREFDKNSENLTREMGKPLAEAKIEMQVAIDLLRWYGEEGKRVYGRIIPLSLIHI
;
A
#
# COMPACT_ATOMS: atom_id res chain seq x y z
N MET A 1 -7.96 3.24 -21.09
CA MET A 1 -8.60 3.79 -19.87
C MET A 1 -7.99 5.14 -19.52
N SER A 2 -8.73 6.04 -18.83
CA SER A 2 -8.14 7.30 -18.34
C SER A 2 -7.19 7.01 -17.19
N TYR A 3 -6.08 7.74 -17.12
CA TYR A 3 -5.17 7.68 -15.99
C TYR A 3 -5.86 8.29 -14.75
N PRO A 4 -5.67 7.73 -13.54
CA PRO A 4 -6.35 8.23 -12.36
C PRO A 4 -5.86 9.63 -11.97
N GLN A 5 -6.73 10.41 -11.33
CA GLN A 5 -6.31 11.64 -10.67
C GLN A 5 -5.38 11.26 -9.51
N LEU A 6 -4.20 11.90 -9.48
CA LEU A 6 -3.23 11.69 -8.42
C LEU A 6 -3.52 12.60 -7.24
N GLN A 7 -3.53 12.03 -6.05
CA GLN A 7 -3.77 12.73 -4.79
C GLN A 7 -2.98 12.07 -3.66
N MET A 8 -2.73 12.79 -2.60
CA MET A 8 -2.22 12.24 -1.35
C MET A 8 -3.37 11.65 -0.53
N LEU A 9 -3.11 10.58 0.22
CA LEU A 9 -4.03 10.04 1.21
C LEU A 9 -3.49 10.37 2.60
N ILE A 10 -4.15 11.31 3.30
CA ILE A 10 -3.76 11.75 4.64
C ILE A 10 -4.96 11.60 5.58
N ALA A 11 -4.79 10.95 6.70
CA ALA A 11 -5.85 10.71 7.70
C ALA A 11 -7.12 10.01 7.13
N GLY A 12 -7.00 9.26 6.02
CA GLY A 12 -8.11 8.61 5.34
C GLY A 12 -8.80 9.46 4.28
N GLU A 13 -8.38 10.71 4.07
CA GLU A 13 -8.95 11.64 3.09
C GLU A 13 -8.00 11.87 1.91
N TRP A 14 -8.58 11.90 0.69
CA TRP A 14 -7.85 12.25 -0.52
C TRP A 14 -7.70 13.77 -0.65
N THR A 15 -6.46 14.26 -0.78
CA THR A 15 -6.16 15.67 -0.83
C THR A 15 -5.08 15.99 -1.87
N ASN A 16 -5.14 17.21 -2.43
CA ASN A 16 -4.07 17.77 -3.24
C ASN A 16 -2.98 18.46 -2.39
N GLY A 17 -3.13 18.47 -1.07
CA GLY A 17 -2.25 19.18 -0.14
C GLY A 17 -2.39 20.70 -0.18
N THR A 18 -1.54 21.35 0.58
CA THR A 18 -1.58 22.81 0.78
C THR A 18 -0.43 23.54 0.10
N SER A 19 0.56 22.83 -0.49
CA SER A 19 1.72 23.47 -1.12
C SER A 19 1.40 24.23 -2.40
N GLY A 20 0.36 23.83 -3.15
CA GLY A 20 0.03 24.35 -4.47
C GLY A 20 1.05 23.99 -5.58
N VAL A 21 2.06 23.15 -5.27
CA VAL A 21 3.10 22.72 -6.22
C VAL A 21 2.72 21.36 -6.79
N THR A 22 2.87 21.20 -8.11
CA THR A 22 2.64 19.93 -8.81
C THR A 22 3.85 19.57 -9.67
N GLU A 23 3.97 18.29 -10.02
CA GLU A 23 4.96 17.74 -10.92
C GLU A 23 4.28 16.81 -11.93
N ASN A 24 4.73 16.83 -13.19
CA ASN A 24 4.20 15.94 -14.21
C ASN A 24 4.71 14.52 -14.03
N VAL A 25 3.78 13.56 -14.03
CA VAL A 25 4.11 12.13 -14.18
C VAL A 25 4.20 11.82 -15.67
N ILE A 26 5.35 11.35 -16.10
CA ILE A 26 5.67 11.13 -17.53
C ILE A 26 5.78 9.64 -17.79
N CYS A 27 5.14 9.17 -18.87
CA CYS A 27 5.33 7.83 -19.37
C CYS A 27 6.74 7.72 -19.98
N PRO A 28 7.62 6.84 -19.46
CA PRO A 28 8.99 6.74 -19.97
C PRO A 28 9.08 6.09 -21.35
N ALA A 29 8.01 5.41 -21.81
CA ALA A 29 7.99 4.74 -23.10
C ALA A 29 7.82 5.71 -24.30
N ASP A 30 7.07 6.80 -24.11
CA ASP A 30 6.70 7.72 -25.20
C ASP A 30 6.81 9.22 -24.82
N GLY A 31 7.14 9.53 -23.55
CA GLY A 31 7.27 10.89 -23.07
C GLY A 31 5.95 11.62 -22.84
N THR A 32 4.80 10.95 -22.93
CA THR A 32 3.51 11.58 -22.68
C THR A 32 3.29 11.89 -21.20
N VAL A 33 2.63 13.00 -20.90
CA VAL A 33 2.20 13.35 -19.55
C VAL A 33 0.99 12.52 -19.18
N LEU A 34 1.08 11.73 -18.10
CA LEU A 34 0.02 10.88 -17.59
C LEU A 34 -0.93 11.65 -16.66
N GLY A 35 -0.38 12.50 -15.83
CA GLY A 35 -1.11 13.28 -14.84
C GLY A 35 -0.18 14.22 -14.07
N GLU A 36 -0.73 14.96 -13.12
CA GLU A 36 0.02 15.86 -12.23
C GLU A 36 0.01 15.30 -10.81
N LEU A 37 1.20 15.16 -10.22
CA LEU A 37 1.40 14.70 -8.84
C LEU A 37 1.50 15.94 -7.93
N PRO A 38 0.62 16.10 -6.93
CA PRO A 38 0.76 17.19 -5.97
C PRO A 38 1.91 16.92 -4.99
N HIS A 39 2.69 17.96 -4.67
CA HIS A 39 3.72 17.91 -3.64
C HIS A 39 3.15 18.28 -2.28
N ALA A 40 3.59 17.56 -1.25
CA ALA A 40 3.23 17.85 0.13
C ALA A 40 3.92 19.13 0.62
N SER A 41 3.22 19.93 1.41
CA SER A 41 3.82 20.97 2.24
C SER A 41 4.40 20.35 3.53
N LYS A 42 5.02 21.19 4.36
CA LYS A 42 5.47 20.75 5.68
C LYS A 42 4.27 20.40 6.58
N GLU A 43 3.20 21.18 6.51
CA GLU A 43 1.96 20.93 7.26
C GLU A 43 1.34 19.58 6.84
N ASP A 44 1.24 19.29 5.55
CA ASP A 44 0.74 18.02 5.05
C ASP A 44 1.57 16.83 5.57
N LEU A 45 2.91 16.99 5.66
CA LEU A 45 3.79 15.96 6.20
C LEU A 45 3.60 15.77 7.72
N ASP A 46 3.47 16.85 8.47
CA ASP A 46 3.22 16.80 9.91
C ASP A 46 1.86 16.12 10.19
N ASP A 47 0.82 16.42 9.43
CA ASP A 47 -0.49 15.77 9.52
C ASP A 47 -0.43 14.28 9.16
N ALA A 48 0.31 13.93 8.12
CA ALA A 48 0.52 12.52 7.74
C ALA A 48 1.24 11.73 8.84
N LEU A 49 2.27 12.31 9.47
CA LEU A 49 3.01 11.69 10.56
C LEU A 49 2.12 11.50 11.81
N ASN A 50 1.36 12.52 12.19
CA ASN A 50 0.43 12.44 13.32
C ASN A 50 -0.64 11.37 13.07
N SER A 51 -1.25 11.37 11.90
CA SER A 51 -2.24 10.37 11.50
C SER A 51 -1.65 8.94 11.48
N SER A 52 -0.40 8.79 11.02
CA SER A 52 0.30 7.50 11.03
C SER A 52 0.54 6.97 12.44
N PHE A 53 0.88 7.85 13.38
CA PHE A 53 1.05 7.47 14.78
C PHE A 53 -0.26 7.01 15.43
N GLU A 54 -1.36 7.72 15.16
CA GLU A 54 -2.69 7.30 15.61
C GLU A 54 -3.12 5.97 14.96
N GLY A 55 -2.87 5.83 13.67
CA GLY A 55 -3.12 4.61 12.90
C GLY A 55 -2.33 3.42 13.46
N PHE A 56 -1.05 3.63 13.80
CA PHE A 56 -0.21 2.61 14.43
C PHE A 56 -0.80 2.14 15.77
N ASN A 57 -1.25 3.07 16.63
CA ASN A 57 -1.84 2.72 17.93
C ASN A 57 -3.14 1.92 17.78
N LYS A 58 -3.96 2.22 16.80
CA LYS A 58 -5.16 1.43 16.45
C LYS A 58 -4.77 0.05 15.92
N TRP A 59 -3.86 0.01 14.94
CA TRP A 59 -3.44 -1.24 14.30
C TRP A 59 -2.77 -2.22 15.25
N ARG A 60 -1.91 -1.75 16.15
CA ARG A 60 -1.22 -2.62 17.11
C ARG A 60 -2.16 -3.29 18.10
N SER A 61 -3.34 -2.69 18.38
CA SER A 61 -4.35 -3.24 19.30
C SER A 61 -5.34 -4.16 18.58
N GLU A 62 -5.33 -4.21 17.24
CA GLU A 62 -6.19 -5.11 16.49
C GLU A 62 -5.78 -6.58 16.65
N THR A 63 -6.77 -7.46 16.66
CA THR A 63 -6.51 -8.91 16.69
C THR A 63 -5.84 -9.37 15.39
N PRO A 64 -5.03 -10.45 15.42
CA PRO A 64 -4.46 -11.04 14.20
C PRO A 64 -5.52 -11.36 13.15
N LEU A 65 -6.70 -11.82 13.56
CA LEU A 65 -7.81 -12.13 12.66
C LEU A 65 -8.37 -10.89 11.97
N ASN A 66 -8.54 -9.79 12.70
CA ASN A 66 -8.99 -8.52 12.12
C ASN A 66 -7.98 -7.97 11.12
N ARG A 67 -6.68 -8.00 11.47
CA ARG A 67 -5.60 -7.59 10.55
C ARG A 67 -5.61 -8.42 9.28
N GLN A 68 -5.72 -9.75 9.39
CA GLN A 68 -5.84 -10.64 8.22
C GLN A 68 -7.06 -10.28 7.36
N SER A 69 -8.22 -10.05 7.98
CA SER A 69 -9.45 -9.68 7.25
C SER A 69 -9.29 -8.38 6.46
N ILE A 70 -8.57 -7.40 6.99
CA ILE A 70 -8.29 -6.12 6.31
C ILE A 70 -7.36 -6.35 5.11
N LEU A 71 -6.28 -7.13 5.27
CA LEU A 71 -5.35 -7.46 4.19
C LEU A 71 -6.03 -8.27 3.08
N GLU A 72 -6.90 -9.22 3.43
CA GLU A 72 -7.67 -9.99 2.46
C GLU A 72 -8.65 -9.11 1.66
N LYS A 73 -9.29 -8.12 2.32
CA LYS A 73 -10.13 -7.14 1.60
C LYS A 73 -9.30 -6.30 0.63
N ALA A 74 -8.11 -5.87 1.03
CA ALA A 74 -7.19 -5.14 0.15
C ALA A 74 -6.77 -6.00 -1.06
N ALA A 75 -6.40 -7.27 -0.83
CA ALA A 75 -6.08 -8.21 -1.91
C ALA A 75 -7.22 -8.37 -2.92
N LYS A 76 -8.46 -8.52 -2.43
CA LYS A 76 -9.66 -8.63 -3.30
C LYS A 76 -9.93 -7.36 -4.12
N ILE A 77 -9.63 -6.18 -3.57
CA ILE A 77 -9.77 -4.92 -4.32
C ILE A 77 -8.72 -4.87 -5.43
N LEU A 78 -7.46 -5.20 -5.14
CA LEU A 78 -6.41 -5.26 -6.17
C LEU A 78 -6.71 -6.30 -7.25
N GLU A 79 -7.25 -7.46 -6.88
CA GLU A 79 -7.65 -8.51 -7.82
C GLU A 79 -8.80 -8.03 -8.74
N ARG A 80 -9.79 -7.33 -8.21
CA ARG A 80 -10.87 -6.73 -9.00
C ARG A 80 -10.36 -5.67 -9.98
N GLU A 81 -9.37 -4.88 -9.59
CA GLU A 81 -8.79 -3.79 -10.38
C GLU A 81 -7.49 -4.23 -11.12
N PHE A 82 -7.24 -5.53 -11.23
CA PHE A 82 -5.97 -6.12 -11.67
C PHE A 82 -5.47 -5.58 -13.00
N ASP A 83 -6.29 -5.65 -14.04
CA ASP A 83 -5.87 -5.22 -15.39
C ASP A 83 -5.62 -3.72 -15.44
N LYS A 84 -6.48 -2.91 -14.81
CA LYS A 84 -6.34 -1.46 -14.74
C LYS A 84 -5.04 -1.05 -14.02
N ASN A 85 -4.75 -1.68 -12.88
CA ASN A 85 -3.54 -1.37 -12.11
C ASN A 85 -2.28 -1.85 -12.85
N SER A 86 -2.34 -2.99 -13.55
CA SER A 86 -1.23 -3.47 -14.39
C SER A 86 -0.94 -2.52 -15.56
N GLU A 87 -1.98 -2.00 -16.22
CA GLU A 87 -1.82 -1.00 -17.29
C GLU A 87 -1.21 0.31 -16.75
N ASN A 88 -1.66 0.80 -15.60
CA ASN A 88 -1.09 2.00 -14.98
C ASN A 88 0.39 1.78 -14.63
N LEU A 89 0.74 0.64 -14.03
CA LEU A 89 2.11 0.28 -13.71
C LEU A 89 3.01 0.25 -14.95
N THR A 90 2.52 -0.32 -16.07
CA THR A 90 3.23 -0.31 -17.35
C THR A 90 3.47 1.13 -17.84
N ARG A 91 2.48 1.99 -17.75
CA ARG A 91 2.58 3.39 -18.21
C ARG A 91 3.52 4.22 -17.36
N GLU A 92 3.53 4.01 -16.04
CA GLU A 92 4.39 4.77 -15.12
C GLU A 92 5.86 4.32 -15.15
N MET A 93 6.11 3.03 -15.36
CA MET A 93 7.45 2.45 -15.28
C MET A 93 8.06 2.07 -16.62
N GLY A 94 7.27 2.07 -17.69
CA GLY A 94 7.74 1.67 -19.02
C GLY A 94 8.03 0.18 -19.17
N LYS A 95 7.67 -0.67 -18.21
CA LYS A 95 7.86 -2.12 -18.30
C LYS A 95 6.80 -2.79 -19.18
N PRO A 96 7.10 -3.98 -19.75
CA PRO A 96 6.10 -4.75 -20.48
C PRO A 96 4.89 -5.10 -19.62
N LEU A 97 3.68 -5.07 -20.21
CA LEU A 97 2.43 -5.36 -19.49
C LEU A 97 2.43 -6.76 -18.84
N ALA A 98 3.09 -7.74 -19.48
CA ALA A 98 3.21 -9.09 -18.92
C ALA A 98 3.97 -9.09 -17.58
N GLU A 99 5.04 -8.30 -17.46
CA GLU A 99 5.82 -8.14 -16.23
C GLU A 99 5.04 -7.37 -15.17
N ALA A 100 4.32 -6.31 -15.57
CA ALA A 100 3.44 -5.57 -14.66
C ALA A 100 2.34 -6.46 -14.07
N LYS A 101 1.77 -7.37 -14.87
CA LYS A 101 0.79 -8.37 -14.38
C LYS A 101 1.40 -9.34 -13.37
N ILE A 102 2.62 -9.80 -13.59
CA ILE A 102 3.32 -10.66 -12.61
C ILE A 102 3.52 -9.90 -11.30
N GLU A 103 3.96 -8.65 -11.36
CA GLU A 103 4.18 -7.82 -10.17
C GLU A 103 2.89 -7.55 -9.39
N MET A 104 1.80 -7.26 -10.09
CA MET A 104 0.49 -7.12 -9.46
C MET A 104 0.02 -8.42 -8.78
N GLN A 105 0.26 -9.59 -9.40
CA GLN A 105 -0.06 -10.87 -8.78
C GLN A 105 0.76 -11.09 -7.50
N VAL A 106 2.06 -10.79 -7.55
CA VAL A 106 2.94 -10.88 -6.37
C VAL A 106 2.43 -9.97 -5.23
N ALA A 107 1.99 -8.76 -5.54
CA ALA A 107 1.44 -7.85 -4.53
C ALA A 107 0.18 -8.42 -3.85
N ILE A 108 -0.72 -9.03 -4.62
CA ILE A 108 -1.93 -9.70 -4.11
C ILE A 108 -1.55 -10.89 -3.22
N ASP A 109 -0.63 -11.73 -3.68
CA ASP A 109 -0.18 -12.93 -2.96
C ASP A 109 0.52 -12.56 -1.65
N LEU A 110 1.33 -11.49 -1.63
CA LEU A 110 2.00 -11.00 -0.42
C LEU A 110 1.00 -10.49 0.62
N LEU A 111 -0.06 -9.77 0.21
CA LEU A 111 -1.09 -9.33 1.14
C LEU A 111 -1.78 -10.54 1.82
N ARG A 112 -2.10 -11.58 1.06
CA ARG A 112 -2.67 -12.82 1.58
C ARG A 112 -1.69 -13.55 2.48
N TRP A 113 -0.45 -13.71 2.01
CA TRP A 113 0.61 -14.37 2.76
C TRP A 113 0.83 -13.73 4.14
N TYR A 114 1.06 -12.42 4.19
CA TYR A 114 1.30 -11.72 5.45
C TYR A 114 0.06 -11.64 6.33
N GLY A 115 -1.14 -11.62 5.74
CA GLY A 115 -2.39 -11.76 6.47
C GLY A 115 -2.47 -13.09 7.22
N GLU A 116 -2.11 -14.20 6.57
CA GLU A 116 -2.07 -15.51 7.20
C GLU A 116 -0.91 -15.66 8.19
N GLU A 117 0.28 -15.15 7.85
CA GLU A 117 1.46 -15.24 8.69
C GLU A 117 1.30 -14.44 9.99
N GLY A 118 0.59 -13.31 9.92
CA GLY A 118 0.27 -12.50 11.11
C GLY A 118 -0.54 -13.24 12.18
N LYS A 119 -1.20 -14.36 11.85
CA LYS A 119 -1.91 -15.23 12.82
C LYS A 119 -1.01 -16.21 13.54
N ARG A 120 0.24 -16.40 13.10
CA ARG A 120 1.19 -17.38 13.64
C ARG A 120 2.21 -16.80 14.59
N VAL A 121 1.97 -15.60 15.10
CA VAL A 121 2.86 -14.93 16.08
C VAL A 121 2.62 -15.53 17.46
N TYR A 122 3.10 -16.73 17.69
CA TYR A 122 2.88 -17.48 18.95
C TYR A 122 3.90 -17.15 20.06
N GLY A 123 4.90 -16.34 19.75
CA GLY A 123 6.02 -16.10 20.65
C GLY A 123 6.98 -17.30 20.74
N ARG A 124 7.91 -17.22 21.66
CA ARG A 124 8.88 -18.29 21.94
C ARG A 124 8.49 -19.03 23.23
N ILE A 125 8.24 -20.32 23.14
CA ILE A 125 8.07 -21.21 24.30
C ILE A 125 9.43 -21.82 24.61
N ILE A 126 9.93 -21.57 25.81
CA ILE A 126 11.16 -22.21 26.31
C ILE A 126 10.72 -23.37 27.22
N PRO A 127 10.90 -24.62 26.81
CA PRO A 127 10.56 -25.75 27.67
C PRO A 127 11.50 -25.75 28.87
N LEU A 128 10.94 -25.94 30.05
CA LEU A 128 11.73 -26.12 31.26
C LEU A 128 12.51 -27.44 31.15
N SER A 129 13.79 -27.36 31.47
CA SER A 129 14.62 -28.58 31.63
C SER A 129 14.21 -29.32 32.90
N LEU A 130 14.26 -30.65 32.87
CA LEU A 130 13.98 -31.50 34.04
C LEU A 130 14.91 -31.24 35.24
N ILE A 131 16.05 -30.59 35.01
CA ILE A 131 16.99 -30.20 36.05
C ILE A 131 16.61 -28.93 36.79
N HIS A 132 15.55 -28.26 36.37
CA HIS A 132 15.01 -27.04 36.99
C HIS A 132 13.68 -27.29 37.73
N ILE A 133 13.33 -28.55 37.95
CA ILE A 133 12.16 -28.95 38.72
C ILE A 133 12.61 -29.18 40.19
#